data_4553e93fe80c60879a56c6b0977d7f84
#
_entry.id   4553e93fe80c60879a56c6b0977d7f84
#
_cell.length_a   1.000
_cell.length_b   1.000
_cell.length_c   1.000
_cell.angle_alpha   90.00
_cell.angle_beta   90.00
_cell.angle_gamma   90.00
#
_symmetry.space_group_name_H-M   'P 1'
#
loop_
_entity.id
_entity.type
_entity.pdbx_description
1 polymer ?
#
loop_
_entity_poly.entity_id
_entity_poly.type
_entity_poly.pdbx_seq_one_letter_code
_entity_poly.pdbx_strand_id
1 'polypeptide(L)'
;MMRATICGRAAALRRASARSAPSRQAHADTAVVREPSAARAGAAPRAAASADEAVAHIASGARVFVHSVAHAPTQLLEALTRRSDLTGVSLTHIHTEGAAPHMAAAAAGRFRTRNLFLGANARAAVAEGRADFVPVFLSEVPSLFRRGALPLDVALLTVSPPDARGFCTLGASVDVARAAAQCAASLVAVVSPRVPRTFGDSLVHFSQLDAVLESDTPLHAAPPRAASAADEAIGRIIAQELVRDGATLQLGIGAIPNAVLRCLASHKDLGIYSEMISDGVIELVERGVVTGAHKVEHPGRITAGFAYGSPRLYAFLHDNAGVAMKDIAFVNNVARIASQPGLVSINSALEIDISGQVCADSLGHTVFSGVGGAVDFCRGAALSRGGVSVTALPSLARNGASRIVVELAPGAGVVTTRAHVRHVVTEFGVAALHGRSLNERARAMIAIAHPSKRDELTAAARKLRLL
;
A
#
# COMPACT_ATOMS: atom_id res chain seq x y z
N MET A 1 -70.89 11.61 12.18
CA MET A 1 -71.13 13.03 11.90
C MET A 1 -69.83 13.74 12.25
N MET A 2 -69.06 14.43 11.45
CA MET A 2 -69.23 15.26 10.33
C MET A 2 -67.89 15.31 9.55
N ARG A 3 -67.92 15.24 8.24
CA ARG A 3 -66.82 15.54 7.29
C ARG A 3 -66.50 17.01 7.34
N ALA A 4 -65.20 17.35 7.27
CA ALA A 4 -64.77 18.68 6.85
C ALA A 4 -63.62 18.58 5.86
N THR A 5 -63.88 19.11 4.73
CA THR A 5 -63.16 19.29 3.49
C THR A 5 -61.97 20.24 3.65
N ILE A 6 -60.82 19.88 3.09
CA ILE A 6 -59.74 20.86 2.85
C ILE A 6 -59.53 21.00 1.36
N CYS A 7 -59.88 22.18 0.90
CA CYS A 7 -59.73 22.64 -0.49
C CYS A 7 -58.38 23.39 -0.64
N GLY A 8 -57.74 23.13 -1.70
CA GLY A 8 -56.57 23.53 -2.38
C GLY A 8 -55.91 24.88 -2.18
N ARG A 9 -54.59 24.85 -2.38
CA ARG A 9 -53.84 25.87 -3.13
C ARG A 9 -52.66 25.19 -3.84
N ALA A 10 -52.84 24.99 -5.13
CA ALA A 10 -51.74 24.64 -6.04
C ALA A 10 -50.93 25.92 -6.32
N ALA A 11 -49.67 25.95 -5.84
CA ALA A 11 -48.69 26.93 -6.27
C ALA A 11 -47.82 26.30 -7.36
N ALA A 12 -47.89 26.86 -8.56
CA ALA A 12 -47.14 26.44 -9.72
C ALA A 12 -45.64 26.68 -9.49
N LEU A 13 -44.89 25.63 -9.27
CA LEU A 13 -43.42 25.63 -9.39
C LEU A 13 -43.07 25.39 -10.86
N ARG A 14 -42.63 26.45 -11.51
CA ARG A 14 -42.02 26.39 -12.86
C ARG A 14 -40.84 25.43 -12.83
N ARG A 15 -40.94 24.33 -13.56
CA ARG A 15 -39.82 23.45 -13.88
C ARG A 15 -38.83 24.22 -14.76
N ALA A 16 -37.72 24.66 -14.15
CA ALA A 16 -36.55 24.97 -14.92
C ALA A 16 -35.96 23.62 -15.39
N SER A 17 -36.15 23.30 -16.66
CA SER A 17 -35.45 22.16 -17.28
C SER A 17 -33.97 22.49 -17.39
N ALA A 18 -33.19 22.09 -16.41
CA ALA A 18 -31.76 21.95 -16.58
C ALA A 18 -31.56 20.85 -17.63
N ARG A 19 -31.21 21.23 -18.85
CA ARG A 19 -30.70 20.32 -19.86
C ARG A 19 -29.41 19.75 -19.29
N SER A 20 -29.49 18.53 -18.78
CA SER A 20 -28.29 17.72 -18.51
C SER A 20 -27.55 17.55 -19.83
N ALA A 21 -26.34 18.08 -19.89
CA ALA A 21 -25.40 17.75 -20.95
C ALA A 21 -25.30 16.21 -21.05
N PRO A 22 -25.29 15.63 -22.24
CA PRO A 22 -25.14 14.19 -22.38
C PRO A 22 -23.82 13.82 -21.75
N SER A 23 -23.87 12.95 -20.73
CA SER A 23 -22.70 12.27 -20.22
C SER A 23 -22.09 11.56 -21.43
N ARG A 24 -20.92 12.02 -21.88
CA ARG A 24 -20.07 11.23 -22.75
C ARG A 24 -19.66 10.01 -21.95
N GLN A 25 -20.44 8.96 -22.01
CA GLN A 25 -19.94 7.61 -21.87
C GLN A 25 -18.96 7.43 -23.03
N ALA A 26 -17.72 7.88 -22.81
CA ALA A 26 -16.63 7.45 -23.62
C ALA A 26 -16.60 5.93 -23.47
N HIS A 27 -16.92 5.21 -24.53
CA HIS A 27 -16.48 3.84 -24.68
C HIS A 27 -14.99 3.88 -24.33
N ALA A 28 -14.61 3.14 -23.29
CA ALA A 28 -13.22 3.00 -22.94
C ALA A 28 -12.56 2.29 -24.12
N ASP A 29 -11.93 3.08 -24.99
CA ASP A 29 -10.90 2.54 -25.87
C ASP A 29 -9.98 1.76 -24.94
N THR A 30 -9.85 0.47 -25.21
CA THR A 30 -8.94 -0.42 -24.46
C THR A 30 -7.59 0.24 -24.49
N ALA A 31 -7.15 0.77 -23.33
CA ALA A 31 -5.85 1.40 -23.23
C ALA A 31 -4.82 0.42 -23.79
N VAL A 32 -4.04 0.84 -24.78
CA VAL A 32 -3.02 -0.01 -25.38
C VAL A 32 -1.98 -0.29 -24.31
N VAL A 33 -2.07 -1.46 -23.70
CA VAL A 33 -1.13 -1.92 -22.70
C VAL A 33 0.18 -2.26 -23.40
N ARG A 34 1.26 -1.55 -23.05
CA ARG A 34 2.59 -1.82 -23.58
C ARG A 34 3.17 -3.07 -22.89
N GLU A 35 3.48 -4.09 -23.67
CA GLU A 35 4.24 -5.22 -23.15
C GLU A 35 5.75 -4.90 -23.12
N PRO A 36 6.49 -5.39 -22.09
CA PRO A 36 7.93 -5.09 -21.96
C PRO A 36 8.78 -5.58 -23.12
N SER A 37 8.34 -6.67 -23.76
CA SER A 37 9.02 -7.27 -24.90
C SER A 37 8.83 -6.52 -26.24
N ALA A 38 7.88 -5.57 -26.28
CA ALA A 38 7.66 -4.75 -27.47
C ALA A 38 8.72 -3.64 -27.54
N ALA A 39 9.90 -3.99 -28.10
CA ALA A 39 10.87 -2.97 -28.50
C ALA A 39 10.18 -2.02 -29.50
N ARG A 40 10.20 -0.71 -29.24
CA ARG A 40 9.87 0.26 -30.27
C ARG A 40 10.96 0.16 -31.34
N ALA A 41 10.59 -0.22 -32.54
CA ALA A 41 11.54 -0.30 -33.64
C ALA A 41 12.21 1.09 -33.84
N GLY A 42 13.50 1.18 -33.59
CA GLY A 42 14.37 2.20 -34.16
C GLY A 42 14.72 3.43 -33.32
N ALA A 43 14.21 3.67 -32.12
CA ALA A 43 14.58 4.88 -31.37
C ALA A 43 15.22 4.55 -30.01
N ALA A 44 16.49 4.94 -29.84
CA ALA A 44 17.08 5.06 -28.51
C ALA A 44 16.37 6.18 -27.73
N PRO A 45 16.22 6.08 -26.39
CA PRO A 45 15.68 7.16 -25.60
C PRO A 45 16.58 8.40 -25.71
N ARG A 46 15.97 9.58 -25.57
CA ARG A 46 16.73 10.83 -25.52
C ARG A 46 17.53 10.85 -24.21
N ALA A 47 18.85 10.88 -24.31
CA ALA A 47 19.71 11.13 -23.17
C ALA A 47 19.59 12.60 -22.74
N ALA A 48 19.17 12.85 -21.50
CA ALA A 48 19.05 14.18 -20.93
C ALA A 48 20.31 14.52 -20.16
N ALA A 49 20.89 15.69 -20.42
CA ALA A 49 22.06 16.19 -19.71
C ALA A 49 21.74 16.65 -18.28
N SER A 50 20.46 16.90 -17.99
CA SER A 50 19.99 17.32 -16.67
C SER A 50 18.56 16.83 -16.40
N ALA A 51 18.16 16.87 -15.12
CA ALA A 51 16.79 16.58 -14.73
C ALA A 51 15.79 17.59 -15.32
N ASP A 52 16.17 18.86 -15.43
CA ASP A 52 15.33 19.90 -16.04
C ASP A 52 15.07 19.59 -17.53
N GLU A 53 16.08 19.14 -18.26
CA GLU A 53 15.93 18.70 -19.64
C GLU A 53 15.04 17.45 -19.74
N ALA A 54 15.22 16.47 -18.84
CA ALA A 54 14.43 15.25 -18.87
C ALA A 54 12.93 15.52 -18.76
N VAL A 55 12.51 16.49 -17.93
CA VAL A 55 11.10 16.86 -17.70
C VAL A 55 10.60 18.00 -18.57
N ALA A 56 11.42 18.56 -19.48
CA ALA A 56 11.08 19.76 -20.25
C ALA A 56 9.83 19.61 -21.13
N HIS A 57 9.54 18.40 -21.62
CA HIS A 57 8.40 18.12 -22.48
C HIS A 57 7.06 17.97 -21.74
N ILE A 58 7.07 17.92 -20.40
CA ILE A 58 5.84 17.81 -19.60
C ILE A 58 5.10 19.13 -19.70
N ALA A 59 3.83 19.07 -20.14
CA ALA A 59 3.00 20.25 -20.35
C ALA A 59 2.06 20.51 -19.16
N SER A 60 1.49 21.71 -19.11
CA SER A 60 0.40 22.05 -18.19
C SER A 60 -0.78 21.09 -18.37
N GLY A 61 -1.44 20.73 -17.27
CA GLY A 61 -2.55 19.78 -17.26
C GLY A 61 -2.12 18.30 -17.35
N ALA A 62 -0.84 17.98 -17.48
CA ALA A 62 -0.36 16.60 -17.58
C ALA A 62 -0.68 15.77 -16.33
N ARG A 63 -0.99 14.49 -16.55
CA ARG A 63 -1.23 13.48 -15.52
C ARG A 63 0.01 12.61 -15.40
N VAL A 64 0.71 12.77 -14.29
CA VAL A 64 2.05 12.22 -14.09
C VAL A 64 2.01 11.16 -13.00
N PHE A 65 2.41 9.94 -13.33
CA PHE A 65 2.72 8.93 -12.32
C PHE A 65 4.14 9.15 -11.78
N VAL A 66 4.31 8.97 -10.48
CA VAL A 66 5.62 9.04 -9.82
C VAL A 66 5.94 7.68 -9.22
N HIS A 67 7.07 7.09 -9.56
CA HIS A 67 7.55 5.85 -8.99
C HIS A 67 7.62 5.96 -7.47
N SER A 68 7.22 4.90 -6.78
CA SER A 68 6.92 4.94 -5.37
C SER A 68 8.07 4.42 -4.51
N VAL A 69 7.94 4.61 -3.20
CA VAL A 69 8.78 4.04 -2.13
C VAL A 69 10.27 4.36 -2.35
N ALA A 70 11.13 3.34 -2.34
CA ALA A 70 12.58 3.48 -2.53
C ALA A 70 12.97 4.11 -3.86
N HIS A 71 12.12 3.98 -4.87
CA HIS A 71 12.36 4.38 -6.24
C HIS A 71 11.81 5.77 -6.60
N ALA A 72 11.33 6.56 -5.62
CA ALA A 72 10.88 7.92 -5.88
C ALA A 72 11.98 8.73 -6.59
N PRO A 73 11.73 9.22 -7.86
CA PRO A 73 12.73 9.90 -8.66
C PRO A 73 12.87 11.37 -8.25
N THR A 74 13.46 11.59 -7.06
CA THR A 74 13.52 12.90 -6.40
C THR A 74 14.06 13.98 -7.31
N GLN A 75 15.11 13.70 -8.07
CA GLN A 75 15.72 14.67 -9.01
C GLN A 75 14.73 15.15 -10.08
N LEU A 76 13.93 14.22 -10.65
CA LEU A 76 12.91 14.58 -11.65
C LEU A 76 11.75 15.35 -11.01
N LEU A 77 11.36 15.00 -9.77
CA LEU A 77 10.32 15.73 -9.04
C LEU A 77 10.75 17.15 -8.69
N GLU A 78 11.99 17.33 -8.26
CA GLU A 78 12.57 18.65 -7.98
C GLU A 78 12.64 19.51 -9.25
N ALA A 79 13.12 18.93 -10.35
CA ALA A 79 13.18 19.60 -11.64
C ALA A 79 11.79 20.01 -12.14
N LEU A 80 10.82 19.09 -12.08
CA LEU A 80 9.44 19.38 -12.45
C LEU A 80 8.84 20.50 -11.60
N THR A 81 9.15 20.52 -10.29
CA THR A 81 8.63 21.54 -9.37
C THR A 81 9.26 22.92 -9.60
N ARG A 82 10.51 23.00 -10.10
CA ARG A 82 11.14 24.27 -10.50
C ARG A 82 10.46 24.93 -11.70
N ARG A 83 9.75 24.19 -12.56
CA ARG A 83 9.05 24.68 -13.74
C ARG A 83 7.92 25.64 -13.35
N SER A 84 8.16 26.95 -13.44
CA SER A 84 7.17 28.00 -13.10
C SER A 84 6.10 28.20 -14.18
N ASP A 85 6.33 27.71 -15.37
CA ASP A 85 5.43 27.79 -16.54
C ASP A 85 4.29 26.76 -16.49
N LEU A 86 4.36 25.78 -15.58
CA LEU A 86 3.36 24.72 -15.48
C LEU A 86 2.16 25.12 -14.62
N THR A 87 0.96 24.70 -15.05
CA THR A 87 -0.28 24.84 -14.30
C THR A 87 -1.11 23.56 -14.40
N GLY A 88 -1.84 23.20 -13.33
CA GLY A 88 -2.80 22.10 -13.34
C GLY A 88 -2.21 20.71 -13.54
N VAL A 89 -0.92 20.49 -13.26
CA VAL A 89 -0.30 19.16 -13.34
C VAL A 89 -0.79 18.30 -12.19
N SER A 90 -1.30 17.10 -12.52
CA SER A 90 -1.77 16.12 -11.53
C SER A 90 -0.71 15.03 -11.36
N LEU A 91 -0.18 14.88 -10.13
CA LEU A 91 0.74 13.79 -9.79
C LEU A 91 -0.02 12.67 -9.07
N THR A 92 0.28 11.43 -9.42
CA THR A 92 -0.32 10.25 -8.79
C THR A 92 0.79 9.30 -8.34
N HIS A 93 0.75 8.84 -7.09
CA HIS A 93 1.67 7.83 -6.54
C HIS A 93 1.02 7.08 -5.37
N ILE A 94 1.62 5.95 -4.97
CA ILE A 94 1.28 5.30 -3.70
C ILE A 94 1.80 6.20 -2.59
N HIS A 95 3.09 6.14 -2.28
CA HIS A 95 3.77 7.10 -1.42
C HIS A 95 5.20 7.30 -1.93
N THR A 96 5.75 8.46 -1.68
CA THR A 96 7.13 8.80 -2.03
C THR A 96 7.93 9.01 -0.76
N GLU A 97 9.23 8.79 -0.85
CA GLU A 97 10.17 9.08 0.22
C GLU A 97 10.94 10.38 -0.09
N GLY A 98 11.59 10.94 0.93
CA GLY A 98 12.33 12.19 0.81
C GLY A 98 11.46 13.44 0.79
N ALA A 99 12.03 14.53 0.30
CA ALA A 99 11.32 15.79 0.14
C ALA A 99 10.24 15.68 -0.93
N ALA A 100 9.10 16.30 -0.68
CA ALA A 100 7.97 16.32 -1.60
C ALA A 100 7.66 17.76 -2.04
N PRO A 101 8.54 18.40 -2.83
CA PRO A 101 8.42 19.82 -3.17
C PRO A 101 7.16 20.15 -3.95
N HIS A 102 6.63 19.20 -4.71
CA HIS A 102 5.36 19.32 -5.44
C HIS A 102 4.12 19.44 -4.54
N MET A 103 4.23 19.07 -3.26
CA MET A 103 3.16 19.22 -2.25
C MET A 103 3.38 20.43 -1.33
N ALA A 104 4.46 21.18 -1.50
CA ALA A 104 4.72 22.40 -0.73
C ALA A 104 3.70 23.51 -1.07
N ALA A 105 3.45 24.43 -0.13
CA ALA A 105 2.55 25.56 -0.33
C ALA A 105 2.91 26.41 -1.56
N ALA A 106 4.21 26.60 -1.82
CA ALA A 106 4.72 27.33 -2.98
C ALA A 106 4.42 26.68 -4.33
N ALA A 107 4.04 25.40 -4.34
CA ALA A 107 3.66 24.65 -5.54
C ALA A 107 2.14 24.61 -5.76
N ALA A 108 1.34 25.15 -4.84
CA ALA A 108 -0.11 25.17 -4.93
C ALA A 108 -0.59 25.89 -6.22
N GLY A 109 -1.64 25.34 -6.84
CA GLY A 109 -2.16 25.81 -8.12
C GLY A 109 -1.41 25.31 -9.35
N ARG A 110 -0.10 25.01 -9.23
CA ARG A 110 0.66 24.39 -10.31
C ARG A 110 0.55 22.87 -10.31
N PHE A 111 0.60 22.28 -9.12
CA PHE A 111 0.55 20.85 -8.92
C PHE A 111 -0.58 20.44 -7.97
N ARG A 112 -1.24 19.32 -8.27
CA ARG A 112 -2.19 18.64 -7.40
C ARG A 112 -1.82 17.18 -7.29
N THR A 113 -1.58 16.69 -6.08
CA THR A 113 -1.18 15.29 -5.86
C THR A 113 -2.37 14.45 -5.44
N ARG A 114 -2.53 13.29 -6.07
CA ARG A 114 -3.44 12.21 -5.68
C ARG A 114 -2.64 11.11 -5.02
N ASN A 115 -2.74 11.02 -3.71
CA ASN A 115 -2.08 10.01 -2.92
C ASN A 115 -2.97 8.76 -2.84
N LEU A 116 -2.51 7.63 -3.34
CA LEU A 116 -3.20 6.34 -3.22
C LEU A 116 -2.88 5.66 -1.87
N PHE A 117 -1.84 6.15 -1.21
CA PHE A 117 -1.44 5.88 0.15
C PHE A 117 -0.60 7.07 0.66
N LEU A 118 -0.67 7.43 1.94
CA LEU A 118 0.05 8.56 2.49
C LEU A 118 1.36 8.15 3.18
N GLY A 119 2.47 8.63 2.64
CA GLY A 119 3.74 8.72 3.36
C GLY A 119 3.73 9.88 4.36
N ALA A 120 4.73 9.92 5.24
CA ALA A 120 4.87 10.96 6.24
C ALA A 120 4.95 12.37 5.64
N ASN A 121 5.60 12.50 4.47
CA ASN A 121 5.81 13.74 3.73
C ASN A 121 4.55 14.32 3.06
N ALA A 122 3.47 13.54 2.95
CA ALA A 122 2.21 13.96 2.33
C ALA A 122 1.13 14.38 3.34
N ARG A 123 1.25 13.96 4.61
CA ARG A 123 0.18 14.12 5.62
C ARG A 123 -0.25 15.58 5.82
N ALA A 124 0.70 16.48 5.97
CA ALA A 124 0.40 17.91 6.14
C ALA A 124 -0.32 18.48 4.92
N ALA A 125 0.13 18.16 3.71
CA ALA A 125 -0.48 18.65 2.48
C ALA A 125 -1.93 18.17 2.31
N VAL A 126 -2.22 16.91 2.69
CA VAL A 126 -3.59 16.38 2.64
C VAL A 126 -4.46 17.00 3.73
N ALA A 127 -3.96 17.12 4.97
CA ALA A 127 -4.69 17.74 6.07
C ALA A 127 -5.05 19.22 5.79
N GLU A 128 -4.19 19.93 5.07
CA GLU A 128 -4.39 21.33 4.66
C GLU A 128 -5.18 21.45 3.32
N GLY A 129 -5.62 20.38 2.71
CA GLY A 129 -6.38 20.38 1.45
C GLY A 129 -5.55 20.71 0.20
N ARG A 130 -4.20 20.73 0.29
CA ARG A 130 -3.29 20.99 -0.85
C ARG A 130 -3.04 19.74 -1.70
N ALA A 131 -3.29 18.55 -1.15
CA ALA A 131 -3.22 17.28 -1.86
C ALA A 131 -4.44 16.44 -1.53
N ASP A 132 -4.72 15.44 -2.38
CA ASP A 132 -5.87 14.55 -2.24
C ASP A 132 -5.44 13.17 -1.74
N PHE A 133 -6.32 12.50 -1.02
CA PHE A 133 -6.26 11.08 -0.74
C PHE A 133 -7.33 10.34 -1.56
N VAL A 134 -6.96 9.24 -2.20
CA VAL A 134 -7.87 8.38 -2.96
C VAL A 134 -7.95 7.04 -2.24
N PRO A 135 -9.05 6.75 -1.53
CA PRO A 135 -9.24 5.45 -0.88
C PRO A 135 -9.46 4.36 -1.93
N VAL A 136 -8.54 3.41 -1.96
CA VAL A 136 -8.54 2.31 -2.94
C VAL A 136 -7.77 1.11 -2.36
N PHE A 137 -8.23 -0.10 -2.65
CA PHE A 137 -7.42 -1.30 -2.38
C PHE A 137 -6.19 -1.31 -3.28
N LEU A 138 -5.05 -1.68 -2.71
CA LEU A 138 -3.80 -1.68 -3.47
C LEU A 138 -3.86 -2.63 -4.68
N SER A 139 -4.59 -3.76 -4.55
CA SER A 139 -4.87 -4.70 -5.64
C SER A 139 -5.58 -4.06 -6.85
N GLU A 140 -6.34 -2.99 -6.63
CA GLU A 140 -7.16 -2.34 -7.65
C GLU A 140 -6.44 -1.20 -8.38
N VAL A 141 -5.38 -0.66 -7.80
CA VAL A 141 -4.64 0.48 -8.38
C VAL A 141 -4.18 0.22 -9.82
N PRO A 142 -3.59 -0.94 -10.17
CA PRO A 142 -3.23 -1.23 -11.56
C PRO A 142 -4.43 -1.15 -12.52
N SER A 143 -5.62 -1.51 -12.05
CA SER A 143 -6.83 -1.44 -12.87
C SER A 143 -7.30 -0.01 -13.13
N LEU A 144 -7.04 0.93 -12.21
CA LEU A 144 -7.33 2.35 -12.43
C LEU A 144 -6.56 2.90 -13.63
N PHE A 145 -5.31 2.46 -13.81
CA PHE A 145 -4.49 2.86 -14.97
C PHE A 145 -4.92 2.10 -16.24
N ARG A 146 -5.00 0.77 -16.17
CA ARG A 146 -5.31 -0.10 -17.32
C ARG A 146 -6.71 0.11 -17.90
N ARG A 147 -7.69 0.50 -17.07
CA ARG A 147 -9.06 0.82 -17.51
C ARG A 147 -9.29 2.30 -17.75
N GLY A 148 -8.27 3.14 -17.58
CA GLY A 148 -8.35 4.57 -17.86
C GLY A 148 -9.17 5.39 -16.85
N ALA A 149 -9.50 4.85 -15.67
CA ALA A 149 -10.14 5.62 -14.59
C ALA A 149 -9.19 6.70 -14.04
N LEU A 150 -7.89 6.41 -14.00
CA LEU A 150 -6.80 7.35 -13.78
C LEU A 150 -5.80 7.26 -14.95
N PRO A 151 -6.10 7.92 -16.07
CA PRO A 151 -5.22 7.88 -17.24
C PRO A 151 -3.91 8.65 -16.97
N LEU A 152 -2.82 8.19 -17.59
CA LEU A 152 -1.47 8.70 -17.38
C LEU A 152 -0.88 9.22 -18.69
N ASP A 153 -0.39 10.46 -18.68
CA ASP A 153 0.34 11.03 -19.80
C ASP A 153 1.84 10.73 -19.69
N VAL A 154 2.39 10.79 -18.47
CA VAL A 154 3.81 10.57 -18.20
C VAL A 154 3.97 9.66 -16.98
N ALA A 155 4.95 8.73 -17.03
CA ALA A 155 5.46 8.04 -15.84
C ALA A 155 6.92 8.44 -15.59
N LEU A 156 7.18 8.98 -14.38
CA LEU A 156 8.52 9.24 -13.87
C LEU A 156 9.00 8.02 -13.11
N LEU A 157 10.03 7.36 -13.61
CA LEU A 157 10.52 6.09 -13.11
C LEU A 157 11.98 6.18 -12.65
N THR A 158 12.40 5.23 -11.81
CA THR A 158 13.81 4.93 -11.51
C THR A 158 14.05 3.48 -11.87
N VAL A 159 15.01 3.19 -12.74
CA VAL A 159 15.26 1.86 -13.30
C VAL A 159 16.75 1.51 -13.25
N SER A 160 17.06 0.20 -13.32
CA SER A 160 18.44 -0.26 -13.48
C SER A 160 19.02 0.12 -14.85
N PRO A 161 20.34 0.11 -15.04
CA PRO A 161 20.93 0.12 -16.35
C PRO A 161 20.41 -1.02 -17.23
N PRO A 162 20.35 -0.85 -18.56
CA PRO A 162 19.95 -1.93 -19.46
C PRO A 162 21.00 -3.05 -19.46
N ASP A 163 20.53 -4.30 -19.56
CA ASP A 163 21.39 -5.44 -19.82
C ASP A 163 21.83 -5.51 -21.29
N ALA A 164 22.62 -6.53 -21.63
CA ALA A 164 23.12 -6.72 -22.99
C ALA A 164 22.01 -6.92 -24.04
N ARG A 165 20.78 -7.15 -23.60
CA ARG A 165 19.58 -7.28 -24.46
C ARG A 165 18.67 -6.06 -24.42
N GLY A 166 19.07 -5.01 -23.70
CA GLY A 166 18.33 -3.76 -23.57
C GLY A 166 17.25 -3.77 -22.49
N PHE A 167 17.21 -4.73 -21.57
CA PHE A 167 16.23 -4.75 -20.50
C PHE A 167 16.74 -4.05 -19.23
N CYS A 168 16.02 -3.03 -18.78
CA CYS A 168 16.08 -2.43 -17.46
C CYS A 168 15.12 -3.16 -16.53
N THR A 169 15.29 -2.97 -15.21
CA THR A 169 14.32 -3.44 -14.22
C THR A 169 13.78 -2.29 -13.37
N LEU A 170 12.53 -2.43 -12.91
CA LEU A 170 11.88 -1.53 -11.94
C LEU A 170 12.44 -1.75 -10.52
N GLY A 171 13.45 -2.59 -10.35
CA GLY A 171 14.15 -2.82 -9.10
C GLY A 171 13.28 -3.31 -7.95
N ALA A 172 13.39 -2.62 -6.82
CA ALA A 172 12.71 -2.98 -5.58
C ALA A 172 11.24 -2.54 -5.49
N SER A 173 10.69 -1.82 -6.49
CA SER A 173 9.29 -1.34 -6.48
C SER A 173 8.64 -1.61 -7.83
N VAL A 174 8.09 -2.81 -7.99
CA VAL A 174 7.39 -3.25 -9.19
C VAL A 174 5.90 -2.95 -9.08
N ASP A 175 5.30 -3.30 -7.98
CA ASP A 175 3.96 -2.98 -7.48
C ASP A 175 3.01 -2.37 -8.54
N VAL A 176 2.68 -1.09 -8.43
CA VAL A 176 1.86 -0.35 -9.40
C VAL A 176 2.68 0.29 -10.52
N ALA A 177 4.02 0.39 -10.34
CA ALA A 177 4.91 0.99 -11.33
C ALA A 177 4.90 0.21 -12.64
N ARG A 178 4.73 -1.12 -12.57
CA ARG A 178 4.53 -1.98 -13.74
C ARG A 178 3.33 -1.51 -14.57
N ALA A 179 2.17 -1.33 -13.96
CA ALA A 179 0.97 -0.88 -14.65
C ALA A 179 1.11 0.55 -15.18
N ALA A 180 1.75 1.43 -14.41
CA ALA A 180 2.00 2.79 -14.86
C ALA A 180 2.93 2.83 -16.09
N ALA A 181 4.00 2.04 -16.09
CA ALA A 181 4.91 1.91 -17.25
C ALA A 181 4.21 1.34 -18.50
N GLN A 182 3.21 0.46 -18.30
CA GLN A 182 2.41 -0.08 -19.39
C GLN A 182 1.42 0.93 -19.98
N CYS A 183 0.87 1.83 -19.18
CA CYS A 183 -0.28 2.67 -19.53
C CYS A 183 0.09 4.14 -19.85
N ALA A 184 1.20 4.66 -19.32
CA ALA A 184 1.60 6.04 -19.58
C ALA A 184 1.99 6.26 -21.06
N ALA A 185 1.61 7.41 -21.60
CA ALA A 185 1.93 7.77 -22.98
C ALA A 185 3.45 8.02 -23.16
N SER A 186 4.12 8.55 -22.13
CA SER A 186 5.57 8.78 -22.13
C SER A 186 6.24 8.24 -20.87
N LEU A 187 7.44 7.68 -21.01
CA LEU A 187 8.25 7.15 -19.91
C LEU A 187 9.54 7.97 -19.79
N VAL A 188 9.71 8.63 -18.65
CA VAL A 188 10.92 9.35 -18.27
C VAL A 188 11.59 8.63 -17.12
N ALA A 189 12.84 8.24 -17.26
CA ALA A 189 13.51 7.42 -16.26
C ALA A 189 14.84 8.02 -15.77
N VAL A 190 15.04 7.92 -14.46
CA VAL A 190 16.39 7.92 -13.89
C VAL A 190 16.95 6.51 -14.07
N VAL A 191 18.07 6.40 -14.76
CA VAL A 191 18.82 5.15 -14.93
C VAL A 191 19.94 5.14 -13.89
N SER A 192 19.89 4.21 -12.94
CA SER A 192 20.85 4.18 -11.83
C SER A 192 21.43 2.79 -11.59
N PRO A 193 22.77 2.67 -11.47
CA PRO A 193 23.43 1.43 -11.08
C PRO A 193 23.12 1.01 -9.62
N ARG A 194 22.50 1.90 -8.82
CA ARG A 194 22.04 1.58 -7.46
C ARG A 194 20.72 0.82 -7.44
N VAL A 195 20.02 0.77 -8.56
CA VAL A 195 18.79 -0.03 -8.69
C VAL A 195 19.14 -1.51 -8.81
N PRO A 196 18.64 -2.37 -7.92
CA PRO A 196 18.91 -3.80 -8.02
C PRO A 196 18.27 -4.37 -9.28
N ARG A 197 19.00 -5.22 -10.01
CA ARG A 197 18.42 -6.04 -11.06
C ARG A 197 17.54 -7.10 -10.42
N THR A 198 16.24 -7.10 -10.72
CA THR A 198 15.27 -8.01 -10.11
C THR A 198 14.53 -8.83 -11.16
N PHE A 199 13.94 -9.95 -10.71
CA PHE A 199 13.22 -10.89 -11.58
C PHE A 199 11.71 -10.85 -11.32
N GLY A 200 10.95 -11.31 -12.29
CA GLY A 200 9.49 -11.34 -12.26
C GLY A 200 8.88 -10.34 -13.25
N ASP A 201 7.96 -9.49 -12.79
CA ASP A 201 7.28 -8.50 -13.66
C ASP A 201 8.06 -7.17 -13.73
N SER A 202 9.33 -7.16 -13.35
CA SER A 202 10.14 -5.94 -13.18
C SER A 202 10.68 -5.36 -14.50
N LEU A 203 10.66 -6.10 -15.60
CA LEU A 203 11.36 -5.74 -16.84
C LEU A 203 10.66 -4.60 -17.61
N VAL A 204 11.47 -3.64 -18.07
CA VAL A 204 11.11 -2.59 -19.02
C VAL A 204 12.22 -2.54 -20.09
N HIS A 205 11.89 -2.61 -21.38
CA HIS A 205 12.90 -2.48 -22.41
C HIS A 205 13.34 -1.03 -22.58
N PHE A 206 14.64 -0.79 -22.70
CA PHE A 206 15.24 0.55 -22.77
C PHE A 206 14.65 1.40 -23.90
N SER A 207 14.32 0.80 -25.04
CA SER A 207 13.68 1.51 -26.16
C SER A 207 12.25 1.95 -25.90
N GLN A 208 11.64 1.55 -24.79
CA GLN A 208 10.31 2.06 -24.38
C GLN A 208 10.40 3.38 -23.62
N LEU A 209 11.59 3.73 -23.13
CA LEU A 209 11.84 5.00 -22.46
C LEU A 209 11.93 6.13 -23.51
N ASP A 210 11.29 7.25 -23.23
CA ASP A 210 11.34 8.43 -24.12
C ASP A 210 12.48 9.37 -23.74
N ALA A 211 12.78 9.50 -22.43
CA ALA A 211 13.93 10.27 -21.95
C ALA A 211 14.58 9.58 -20.76
N VAL A 212 15.89 9.65 -20.67
CA VAL A 212 16.67 9.07 -19.59
C VAL A 212 17.66 10.07 -19.02
N LEU A 213 17.79 10.04 -17.68
CA LEU A 213 18.80 10.76 -16.91
C LEU A 213 19.67 9.72 -16.20
N GLU A 214 20.94 9.66 -16.49
CA GLU A 214 21.87 8.82 -15.72
C GLU A 214 22.16 9.46 -14.36
N SER A 215 22.15 8.64 -13.29
CA SER A 215 22.41 9.11 -11.94
C SER A 215 22.93 7.98 -11.04
N ASP A 216 23.88 8.30 -10.19
CA ASP A 216 24.41 7.40 -9.15
C ASP A 216 23.80 7.69 -7.75
N THR A 217 22.70 8.44 -7.70
CA THR A 217 22.01 8.74 -6.45
C THR A 217 21.50 7.44 -5.80
N PRO A 218 21.78 7.21 -4.51
CA PRO A 218 21.27 6.06 -3.79
C PRO A 218 19.74 6.03 -3.76
N LEU A 219 19.18 4.81 -3.71
CA LEU A 219 17.75 4.63 -3.44
C LEU A 219 17.39 5.11 -2.03
N HIS A 220 16.16 5.54 -1.84
CA HIS A 220 15.66 5.83 -0.49
C HIS A 220 15.69 4.57 0.36
N ALA A 221 16.15 4.71 1.60
CA ALA A 221 16.24 3.61 2.56
C ALA A 221 15.36 3.87 3.78
N ALA A 222 14.79 2.80 4.32
CA ALA A 222 14.01 2.89 5.55
C ALA A 222 14.93 3.23 6.73
N PRO A 223 14.59 4.23 7.55
CA PRO A 223 15.35 4.50 8.76
C PRO A 223 15.22 3.33 9.74
N PRO A 224 16.30 2.97 10.46
CA PRO A 224 16.23 1.97 11.52
C PRO A 224 15.17 2.37 12.55
N ARG A 225 14.32 1.42 12.94
CA ARG A 225 13.30 1.64 13.96
C ARG A 225 13.40 0.57 15.04
N ALA A 226 13.72 0.99 16.25
CA ALA A 226 13.72 0.10 17.41
C ALA A 226 12.29 -0.35 17.75
N ALA A 227 12.14 -1.63 18.08
CA ALA A 227 10.89 -2.17 18.60
C ALA A 227 10.75 -1.81 20.08
N SER A 228 9.54 -1.51 20.51
CA SER A 228 9.20 -1.35 21.94
C SER A 228 9.06 -2.73 22.61
N ALA A 229 9.02 -2.76 23.95
CA ALA A 229 8.73 -3.99 24.67
C ALA A 229 7.36 -4.61 24.29
N ALA A 230 6.37 -3.77 24.00
CA ALA A 230 5.08 -4.23 23.51
C ALA A 230 5.18 -4.86 22.12
N ASP A 231 5.94 -4.25 21.18
CA ASP A 231 6.16 -4.81 19.84
C ASP A 231 6.85 -6.19 19.91
N GLU A 232 7.84 -6.34 20.80
CA GLU A 232 8.54 -7.62 21.01
C GLU A 232 7.63 -8.69 21.62
N ALA A 233 6.78 -8.32 22.58
CA ALA A 233 5.81 -9.24 23.17
C ALA A 233 4.78 -9.70 22.13
N ILE A 234 4.24 -8.79 21.32
CA ILE A 234 3.33 -9.10 20.22
C ILE A 234 4.01 -10.03 19.22
N GLY A 235 5.26 -9.72 18.82
CA GLY A 235 6.02 -10.53 17.89
C GLY A 235 6.20 -11.97 18.38
N ARG A 236 6.50 -12.14 19.65
CA ARG A 236 6.64 -13.46 20.30
C ARG A 236 5.32 -14.23 20.32
N ILE A 237 4.24 -13.60 20.74
CA ILE A 237 2.90 -14.21 20.78
C ILE A 237 2.50 -14.69 19.38
N ILE A 238 2.64 -13.85 18.36
CA ILE A 238 2.29 -14.23 16.98
C ILE A 238 3.14 -15.42 16.51
N ALA A 239 4.46 -15.37 16.71
CA ALA A 239 5.36 -16.43 16.28
C ALA A 239 5.05 -17.78 16.96
N GLN A 240 4.76 -17.76 18.26
CA GLN A 240 4.56 -19.00 19.05
C GLN A 240 3.17 -19.58 18.91
N GLU A 241 2.11 -18.74 18.83
CA GLU A 241 0.74 -19.20 18.88
C GLU A 241 0.07 -19.31 17.51
N LEU A 242 0.52 -18.50 16.52
CA LEU A 242 -0.22 -18.33 15.27
C LEU A 242 0.58 -18.73 14.02
N VAL A 243 1.91 -18.85 14.10
CA VAL A 243 2.74 -19.32 12.99
C VAL A 243 3.19 -20.75 13.24
N ARG A 244 3.00 -21.61 12.24
CA ARG A 244 3.44 -23.03 12.27
C ARG A 244 4.54 -23.23 11.24
N ASP A 245 5.32 -24.28 11.41
CA ASP A 245 6.27 -24.74 10.39
C ASP A 245 5.54 -24.94 9.05
N GLY A 246 6.18 -24.60 7.95
CA GLY A 246 5.61 -24.66 6.62
C GLY A 246 4.62 -23.54 6.28
N ALA A 247 4.33 -22.59 7.20
CA ALA A 247 3.43 -21.48 6.94
C ALA A 247 3.98 -20.53 5.88
N THR A 248 3.10 -19.94 5.08
CA THR A 248 3.43 -18.84 4.16
C THR A 248 3.07 -17.52 4.81
N LEU A 249 3.99 -16.56 4.84
CA LEU A 249 3.85 -15.32 5.58
C LEU A 249 3.59 -14.13 4.64
N GLN A 250 2.67 -13.27 5.04
CA GLN A 250 2.57 -11.88 4.62
C GLN A 250 2.83 -10.98 5.81
N LEU A 251 3.73 -10.04 5.65
CA LEU A 251 4.11 -9.07 6.66
C LEU A 251 4.15 -7.66 6.06
N GLY A 252 3.72 -6.67 6.86
CA GLY A 252 3.92 -5.26 6.55
C GLY A 252 5.32 -4.77 6.94
N ILE A 253 5.49 -3.45 6.94
CA ILE A 253 6.66 -2.76 7.52
C ILE A 253 6.33 -2.28 8.93
N GLY A 254 7.37 -2.16 9.75
CA GLY A 254 7.28 -1.55 11.07
C GLY A 254 7.83 -2.43 12.18
N ALA A 255 7.66 -1.96 13.42
CA ALA A 255 8.28 -2.58 14.59
C ALA A 255 7.70 -3.99 14.85
N ILE A 256 6.38 -4.16 14.76
CA ILE A 256 5.72 -5.46 15.00
C ILE A 256 6.13 -6.52 13.95
N PRO A 257 6.01 -6.29 12.62
CA PRO A 257 6.48 -7.26 11.63
C PRO A 257 7.95 -7.65 11.80
N ASN A 258 8.82 -6.69 12.09
CA ASN A 258 10.23 -6.97 12.35
C ASN A 258 10.44 -7.79 13.63
N ALA A 259 9.66 -7.54 14.69
CA ALA A 259 9.70 -8.34 15.92
C ALA A 259 9.23 -9.78 15.67
N VAL A 260 8.17 -9.97 14.87
CA VAL A 260 7.72 -11.32 14.45
C VAL A 260 8.85 -12.05 13.72
N LEU A 261 9.46 -11.45 12.70
CA LEU A 261 10.53 -12.08 11.91
C LEU A 261 11.69 -12.55 12.81
N ARG A 262 12.11 -11.74 13.79
CA ARG A 262 13.15 -12.14 14.75
C ARG A 262 12.77 -13.37 15.59
N CYS A 263 11.49 -13.50 15.94
CA CYS A 263 10.99 -14.62 16.74
C CYS A 263 10.79 -15.93 15.94
N LEU A 264 10.89 -15.87 14.60
CA LEU A 264 10.69 -17.03 13.72
C LEU A 264 11.97 -17.85 13.45
N ALA A 265 13.08 -17.50 14.04
CA ALA A 265 14.40 -18.10 13.77
C ALA A 265 14.50 -19.63 14.03
N SER A 266 13.59 -20.20 14.82
CA SER A 266 13.51 -21.65 15.11
C SER A 266 12.48 -22.40 14.27
N HIS A 267 11.70 -21.69 13.45
CA HIS A 267 10.71 -22.32 12.55
C HIS A 267 11.40 -22.99 11.36
N LYS A 268 10.64 -23.80 10.62
CA LYS A 268 11.12 -24.56 9.47
C LYS A 268 10.21 -24.36 8.28
N ASP A 269 10.82 -24.36 7.10
CA ASP A 269 10.14 -24.39 5.79
C ASP A 269 9.10 -23.28 5.59
N LEU A 270 9.33 -22.10 6.16
CA LEU A 270 8.45 -20.95 5.94
C LEU A 270 8.50 -20.49 4.48
N GLY A 271 7.39 -19.94 4.00
CA GLY A 271 7.31 -19.25 2.72
C GLY A 271 7.06 -17.75 2.92
N ILE A 272 7.43 -16.94 1.92
CA ILE A 272 7.05 -15.51 1.85
C ILE A 272 6.21 -15.28 0.61
N TYR A 273 4.99 -14.82 0.80
CA TYR A 273 4.08 -14.31 -0.21
C TYR A 273 3.45 -13.04 0.34
N SER A 274 3.99 -11.88 -0.02
CA SER A 274 3.71 -10.64 0.69
C SER A 274 3.61 -9.46 -0.28
N GLU A 275 2.79 -8.48 0.06
CA GLU A 275 2.75 -7.18 -0.61
C GLU A 275 4.14 -6.56 -0.66
N MET A 276 4.84 -6.60 0.47
CA MET A 276 6.18 -6.05 0.61
C MET A 276 7.08 -6.94 1.45
N ILE A 277 8.38 -6.72 1.33
CA ILE A 277 9.41 -7.34 2.18
C ILE A 277 10.37 -6.29 2.76
N SER A 278 10.94 -6.61 3.92
CA SER A 278 11.93 -5.78 4.64
C SER A 278 13.18 -6.59 5.00
N ASP A 279 14.17 -5.93 5.59
CA ASP A 279 15.47 -6.54 5.96
C ASP A 279 15.35 -7.82 6.80
N GLY A 280 14.34 -7.91 7.66
CA GLY A 280 14.18 -9.08 8.55
C GLY A 280 13.99 -10.41 7.83
N VAL A 281 13.61 -10.39 6.55
CA VAL A 281 13.49 -11.60 5.74
C VAL A 281 14.86 -12.20 5.40
N ILE A 282 15.88 -11.36 5.25
CA ILE A 282 17.23 -11.79 4.80
C ILE A 282 17.80 -12.85 5.74
N GLU A 283 17.79 -12.59 7.04
CA GLU A 283 18.34 -13.50 8.04
C GLU A 283 17.64 -14.86 8.02
N LEU A 284 16.32 -14.89 7.87
CA LEU A 284 15.56 -16.13 7.81
C LEU A 284 15.87 -16.95 6.54
N VAL A 285 16.15 -16.30 5.43
CA VAL A 285 16.60 -16.95 4.19
C VAL A 285 18.01 -17.49 4.36
N GLU A 286 18.96 -16.69 4.85
CA GLU A 286 20.37 -17.08 5.07
C GLU A 286 20.50 -18.25 6.05
N ARG A 287 19.57 -18.36 7.02
CA ARG A 287 19.49 -19.47 7.98
C ARG A 287 18.73 -20.70 7.49
N GLY A 288 18.18 -20.66 6.27
CA GLY A 288 17.38 -21.76 5.72
C GLY A 288 16.02 -21.95 6.39
N VAL A 289 15.52 -20.96 7.14
CA VAL A 289 14.19 -20.98 7.76
C VAL A 289 13.11 -20.71 6.68
N VAL A 290 13.39 -19.80 5.75
CA VAL A 290 12.51 -19.49 4.62
C VAL A 290 12.98 -20.26 3.39
N THR A 291 12.33 -21.39 3.11
CA THR A 291 12.59 -22.22 1.93
C THR A 291 11.56 -22.03 0.82
N GLY A 292 10.34 -21.60 1.17
CA GLY A 292 9.22 -21.50 0.23
C GLY A 292 8.73 -22.86 -0.31
N ALA A 293 9.11 -23.97 0.31
CA ALA A 293 8.84 -25.32 -0.19
C ALA A 293 7.35 -25.66 -0.32
N HIS A 294 6.51 -25.09 0.54
CA HIS A 294 5.07 -25.35 0.56
C HIS A 294 4.23 -24.33 -0.22
N LYS A 295 4.84 -23.34 -0.85
CA LYS A 295 4.11 -22.35 -1.66
C LYS A 295 3.56 -22.98 -2.94
N VAL A 296 2.38 -22.54 -3.33
CA VAL A 296 1.76 -22.90 -4.63
C VAL A 296 2.28 -21.97 -5.73
N GLU A 297 2.24 -20.65 -5.48
CA GLU A 297 2.77 -19.68 -6.42
C GLU A 297 4.27 -19.49 -6.19
N HIS A 298 5.08 -19.72 -7.22
CA HIS A 298 6.54 -19.62 -7.16
C HIS A 298 7.15 -20.43 -6.00
N PRO A 299 6.98 -21.78 -5.97
CA PRO A 299 7.60 -22.61 -4.94
C PRO A 299 9.12 -22.41 -4.91
N GLY A 300 9.70 -22.43 -3.72
CA GLY A 300 11.13 -22.18 -3.51
C GLY A 300 11.56 -20.71 -3.67
N ARG A 301 10.64 -19.77 -3.89
CA ARG A 301 10.95 -18.36 -4.12
C ARG A 301 10.11 -17.45 -3.22
N ILE A 302 10.66 -16.31 -2.84
CA ILE A 302 9.91 -15.20 -2.26
C ILE A 302 9.07 -14.55 -3.38
N THR A 303 7.82 -14.19 -3.07
CA THR A 303 6.96 -13.41 -3.97
C THR A 303 6.61 -12.11 -3.28
N ALA A 304 6.91 -10.96 -3.91
CA ALA A 304 6.61 -9.64 -3.37
C ALA A 304 6.27 -8.62 -4.46
N GLY A 305 5.51 -7.58 -4.11
CA GLY A 305 5.23 -6.43 -4.98
C GLY A 305 6.35 -5.39 -4.90
N PHE A 306 6.80 -5.07 -3.69
CA PHE A 306 7.91 -4.14 -3.47
C PHE A 306 8.74 -4.53 -2.25
N ALA A 307 9.89 -3.88 -2.10
CA ALA A 307 10.78 -4.02 -0.97
C ALA A 307 11.18 -2.64 -0.44
N TYR A 308 11.18 -2.46 0.87
CA TYR A 308 11.64 -1.24 1.50
C TYR A 308 12.42 -1.52 2.78
N GLY A 309 13.68 -1.11 2.80
CA GLY A 309 14.59 -1.41 3.89
C GLY A 309 15.92 -0.69 3.74
N SER A 310 16.98 -1.30 4.26
CA SER A 310 18.35 -0.79 4.18
C SER A 310 19.00 -1.11 2.81
N PRO A 311 20.18 -0.55 2.52
CA PRO A 311 20.97 -0.93 1.35
C PRO A 311 21.28 -2.43 1.29
N ARG A 312 21.33 -3.15 2.44
CA ARG A 312 21.51 -4.60 2.49
C ARG A 312 20.36 -5.34 1.81
N LEU A 313 19.12 -4.84 1.99
CA LEU A 313 17.95 -5.43 1.32
C LEU A 313 18.06 -5.28 -0.21
N TYR A 314 18.48 -4.12 -0.70
CA TYR A 314 18.63 -3.90 -2.14
C TYR A 314 19.77 -4.73 -2.72
N ALA A 315 20.86 -4.90 -2.00
CA ALA A 315 21.94 -5.83 -2.37
C ALA A 315 21.45 -7.30 -2.39
N PHE A 316 20.62 -7.71 -1.43
CA PHE A 316 20.01 -9.04 -1.40
C PHE A 316 19.09 -9.30 -2.59
N LEU A 317 18.41 -8.27 -3.11
CA LEU A 317 17.53 -8.38 -4.27
C LEU A 317 18.29 -8.45 -5.59
N HIS A 318 19.53 -7.91 -5.64
CA HIS A 318 20.28 -7.80 -6.89
C HIS A 318 20.67 -9.18 -7.43
N ASP A 319 20.24 -9.45 -8.67
CA ASP A 319 20.42 -10.74 -9.39
C ASP A 319 20.01 -11.98 -8.57
N ASN A 320 19.06 -11.83 -7.66
CA ASN A 320 18.56 -12.91 -6.83
C ASN A 320 17.35 -13.60 -7.47
N ALA A 321 17.58 -14.72 -8.14
CA ALA A 321 16.52 -15.53 -8.74
C ALA A 321 15.57 -16.15 -7.70
N GLY A 322 15.94 -16.21 -6.42
CA GLY A 322 15.10 -16.64 -5.31
C GLY A 322 13.98 -15.65 -4.96
N VAL A 323 13.95 -14.46 -5.59
CA VAL A 323 12.91 -13.44 -5.37
C VAL A 323 12.19 -13.14 -6.67
N ALA A 324 10.87 -13.23 -6.66
CA ALA A 324 9.98 -12.84 -7.76
C ALA A 324 9.25 -11.55 -7.40
N MET A 325 9.68 -10.44 -8.00
CA MET A 325 9.02 -9.14 -7.85
C MET A 325 7.86 -9.05 -8.86
N LYS A 326 6.65 -8.81 -8.37
CA LYS A 326 5.43 -8.96 -9.17
C LYS A 326 4.57 -7.71 -9.14
N ASP A 327 3.77 -7.52 -10.22
CA ASP A 327 2.66 -6.56 -10.24
C ASP A 327 1.75 -6.76 -9.02
N ILE A 328 1.32 -5.66 -8.41
CA ILE A 328 0.55 -5.75 -7.17
C ILE A 328 -0.84 -6.36 -7.38
N ALA A 329 -1.45 -6.24 -8.56
CA ALA A 329 -2.69 -6.93 -8.88
C ALA A 329 -2.54 -8.45 -8.91
N PHE A 330 -1.30 -8.96 -9.12
CA PHE A 330 -0.98 -10.37 -8.96
C PHE A 330 -0.82 -10.75 -7.50
N VAL A 331 0.00 -9.99 -6.76
CA VAL A 331 0.35 -10.31 -5.37
C VAL A 331 -0.85 -10.18 -4.45
N ASN A 332 -1.61 -9.10 -4.58
CA ASN A 332 -2.75 -8.81 -3.70
C ASN A 332 -4.07 -9.44 -4.21
N ASN A 333 -3.99 -10.36 -5.19
CA ASN A 333 -5.17 -11.08 -5.66
C ASN A 333 -5.67 -12.07 -4.60
N VAL A 334 -6.87 -11.86 -4.10
CA VAL A 334 -7.47 -12.66 -3.01
C VAL A 334 -7.51 -14.15 -3.32
N ALA A 335 -7.77 -14.56 -4.58
CA ALA A 335 -7.80 -15.97 -4.96
C ALA A 335 -6.39 -16.60 -4.93
N ARG A 336 -5.36 -15.87 -5.36
CA ARG A 336 -3.96 -16.32 -5.28
C ARG A 336 -3.46 -16.38 -3.84
N ILE A 337 -3.81 -15.40 -3.02
CA ILE A 337 -3.51 -15.40 -1.59
C ILE A 337 -4.16 -16.63 -0.95
N ALA A 338 -5.43 -16.88 -1.22
CA ALA A 338 -6.19 -18.02 -0.69
C ALA A 338 -5.64 -19.39 -1.15
N SER A 339 -4.98 -19.44 -2.30
CA SER A 339 -4.35 -20.66 -2.81
C SER A 339 -3.08 -21.08 -2.05
N GLN A 340 -2.45 -20.14 -1.31
CA GLN A 340 -1.26 -20.45 -0.50
C GLN A 340 -1.67 -21.16 0.79
N PRO A 341 -1.31 -22.43 1.00
CA PRO A 341 -1.69 -23.15 2.22
C PRO A 341 -1.01 -22.55 3.44
N GLY A 342 -1.73 -22.53 4.57
CA GLY A 342 -1.20 -22.01 5.83
C GLY A 342 -0.78 -20.54 5.77
N LEU A 343 -1.43 -19.72 4.94
CA LEU A 343 -1.07 -18.30 4.84
C LEU A 343 -1.38 -17.57 6.15
N VAL A 344 -0.37 -16.96 6.75
CA VAL A 344 -0.49 -16.09 7.92
C VAL A 344 -0.29 -14.65 7.48
N SER A 345 -1.38 -13.87 7.52
CA SER A 345 -1.35 -12.45 7.19
C SER A 345 -1.28 -11.63 8.47
N ILE A 346 -0.27 -10.73 8.58
CA ILE A 346 -0.01 -9.92 9.76
C ILE A 346 -0.05 -8.45 9.38
N ASN A 347 -1.11 -7.76 9.81
CA ASN A 347 -1.33 -6.34 9.53
C ASN A 347 -1.47 -5.54 10.81
N SER A 348 -1.04 -4.28 10.80
CA SER A 348 -1.14 -3.38 11.93
C SER A 348 -2.39 -2.52 11.86
N ALA A 349 -2.84 -2.01 13.02
CA ALA A 349 -3.96 -1.08 13.15
C ALA A 349 -3.55 0.17 13.93
N LEU A 350 -4.28 1.27 13.73
CA LEU A 350 -4.19 2.47 14.57
C LEU A 350 -5.09 2.34 15.78
N GLU A 351 -6.33 1.88 15.58
CA GLU A 351 -7.27 1.58 16.65
C GLU A 351 -8.26 0.48 16.21
N ILE A 352 -8.88 -0.20 17.17
CA ILE A 352 -9.89 -1.24 16.95
C ILE A 352 -10.98 -1.13 18.00
N ASP A 353 -12.26 -1.25 17.60
CA ASP A 353 -13.35 -1.26 18.54
C ASP A 353 -13.61 -2.64 19.13
N ILE A 354 -14.38 -2.70 20.24
CA ILE A 354 -14.69 -3.95 20.95
C ILE A 354 -15.54 -4.93 20.13
N SER A 355 -16.11 -4.49 19.01
CA SER A 355 -16.82 -5.36 18.05
C SER A 355 -15.89 -5.98 17.01
N GLY A 356 -14.67 -5.43 16.86
CA GLY A 356 -13.64 -5.86 15.90
C GLY A 356 -13.58 -5.05 14.61
N GLN A 357 -14.13 -3.83 14.55
CA GLN A 357 -13.90 -2.91 13.43
C GLN A 357 -12.52 -2.28 13.56
N VAL A 358 -11.75 -2.25 12.48
CA VAL A 358 -10.35 -1.78 12.45
C VAL A 358 -10.25 -0.47 11.68
N CYS A 359 -9.71 0.54 12.32
CA CYS A 359 -9.15 1.72 11.68
C CYS A 359 -7.63 1.56 11.52
N ALA A 360 -7.13 1.71 10.28
CA ALA A 360 -5.71 1.63 9.95
C ALA A 360 -5.22 2.83 9.13
N ASP A 361 -6.11 3.65 8.58
CA ASP A 361 -5.80 4.72 7.64
C ASP A 361 -5.92 6.14 8.19
N SER A 362 -6.63 6.33 9.31
CA SER A 362 -6.97 7.66 9.81
C SER A 362 -6.91 7.77 11.34
N LEU A 363 -6.79 8.99 11.84
CA LEU A 363 -6.94 9.37 13.24
C LEU A 363 -8.12 10.35 13.31
N GLY A 364 -9.31 9.83 13.61
CA GLY A 364 -10.55 10.58 13.40
C GLY A 364 -10.68 11.01 11.94
N HIS A 365 -10.93 12.28 11.70
CA HIS A 365 -11.07 12.85 10.35
C HIS A 365 -9.72 13.03 9.60
N THR A 366 -8.58 12.87 10.26
CA THR A 366 -7.28 13.10 9.64
C THR A 366 -6.74 11.81 9.03
N VAL A 367 -6.59 11.77 7.70
CA VAL A 367 -5.97 10.65 7.02
C VAL A 367 -4.49 10.56 7.40
N PHE A 368 -4.05 9.38 7.83
CA PHE A 368 -2.71 9.12 8.34
C PHE A 368 -1.86 8.24 7.41
N SER A 369 -2.50 7.28 6.74
CA SER A 369 -1.83 6.32 5.85
C SER A 369 -2.69 5.99 4.63
N GLY A 370 -3.33 4.86 4.57
CA GLY A 370 -4.22 4.45 3.48
C GLY A 370 -4.74 3.04 3.66
N VAL A 371 -5.58 2.62 2.73
CA VAL A 371 -6.20 1.29 2.76
C VAL A 371 -5.14 0.19 2.56
N GLY A 372 -4.23 0.37 1.57
CA GLY A 372 -3.21 -0.63 1.25
C GLY A 372 -3.82 -1.98 0.83
N GLY A 373 -3.07 -3.07 1.10
CA GLY A 373 -3.51 -4.44 0.81
C GLY A 373 -3.97 -5.25 2.02
N ALA A 374 -4.15 -4.59 3.19
CA ALA A 374 -4.49 -5.30 4.42
C ALA A 374 -5.77 -6.14 4.30
N VAL A 375 -6.80 -5.63 3.62
CA VAL A 375 -8.08 -6.34 3.42
C VAL A 375 -7.92 -7.50 2.44
N ASP A 376 -7.14 -7.32 1.36
CA ASP A 376 -6.86 -8.38 0.38
C ASP A 376 -6.25 -9.59 1.09
N PHE A 377 -5.20 -9.37 1.89
CA PHE A 377 -4.53 -10.42 2.64
C PHE A 377 -5.36 -10.98 3.79
N CYS A 378 -6.09 -10.13 4.52
CA CYS A 378 -7.02 -10.57 5.54
C CYS A 378 -8.07 -11.54 4.96
N ARG A 379 -8.67 -11.16 3.83
CA ARG A 379 -9.68 -12.00 3.15
C ARG A 379 -9.06 -13.26 2.57
N GLY A 380 -7.92 -13.16 1.88
CA GLY A 380 -7.22 -14.29 1.29
C GLY A 380 -6.76 -15.31 2.33
N ALA A 381 -6.14 -14.84 3.43
CA ALA A 381 -5.74 -15.70 4.55
C ALA A 381 -6.93 -16.41 5.19
N ALA A 382 -8.07 -15.70 5.32
CA ALA A 382 -9.29 -16.29 5.84
C ALA A 382 -9.86 -17.42 4.97
N LEU A 383 -9.58 -17.43 3.68
CA LEU A 383 -10.00 -18.45 2.71
C LEU A 383 -8.94 -19.53 2.49
N SER A 384 -7.69 -19.28 2.85
CA SER A 384 -6.58 -20.22 2.74
C SER A 384 -6.81 -21.42 3.67
N ARG A 385 -6.49 -22.62 3.18
CA ARG A 385 -6.53 -23.85 4.00
C ARG A 385 -5.52 -23.76 5.13
N GLY A 386 -6.00 -23.70 6.38
CA GLY A 386 -5.16 -23.51 7.57
C GLY A 386 -4.63 -22.09 7.72
N GLY A 387 -5.16 -21.13 6.97
CA GLY A 387 -4.72 -19.75 7.00
C GLY A 387 -5.18 -18.99 8.24
N VAL A 388 -4.39 -18.00 8.64
CA VAL A 388 -4.58 -17.16 9.83
C VAL A 388 -4.47 -15.69 9.45
N SER A 389 -5.52 -14.91 9.75
CA SER A 389 -5.49 -13.45 9.60
C SER A 389 -5.34 -12.77 10.95
N VAL A 390 -4.31 -11.96 11.09
CA VAL A 390 -3.92 -11.27 12.32
C VAL A 390 -3.97 -9.76 12.13
N THR A 391 -4.66 -9.07 13.05
CA THR A 391 -4.54 -7.64 13.26
C THR A 391 -3.78 -7.41 14.55
N ALA A 392 -2.63 -6.74 14.50
CA ALA A 392 -1.73 -6.57 15.62
C ALA A 392 -1.53 -5.09 15.96
N LEU A 393 -1.61 -4.74 17.24
CA LEU A 393 -1.37 -3.39 17.71
C LEU A 393 -0.96 -3.40 19.20
N PRO A 394 -0.07 -2.47 19.64
CA PRO A 394 0.11 -2.23 21.07
C PRO A 394 -1.21 -1.77 21.70
N SER A 395 -1.51 -2.22 22.90
CA SER A 395 -2.77 -1.88 23.60
C SER A 395 -2.91 -0.40 23.89
N LEU A 396 -1.78 0.33 24.05
CA LEU A 396 -1.74 1.76 24.25
C LEU A 396 -1.00 2.49 23.12
N ALA A 397 -1.46 3.67 22.80
CA ALA A 397 -0.73 4.65 22.01
C ALA A 397 0.39 5.31 22.85
N ARG A 398 1.32 6.02 22.20
CA ARG A 398 2.45 6.69 22.88
C ARG A 398 2.02 7.71 23.95
N ASN A 399 0.86 8.30 23.78
CA ASN A 399 0.26 9.26 24.73
C ASN A 399 -0.53 8.56 25.85
N GLY A 400 -0.51 7.22 25.96
CA GLY A 400 -1.24 6.45 26.97
C GLY A 400 -2.73 6.23 26.67
N ALA A 401 -3.24 6.67 25.52
CA ALA A 401 -4.60 6.39 25.09
C ALA A 401 -4.75 4.90 24.70
N SER A 402 -5.91 4.31 25.01
CA SER A 402 -6.21 2.95 24.57
C SER A 402 -6.36 2.88 23.05
N ARG A 403 -5.80 1.84 22.43
CA ARG A 403 -6.04 1.52 21.01
C ARG A 403 -7.15 0.50 20.82
N ILE A 404 -7.56 -0.18 21.90
CA ILE A 404 -8.82 -0.90 21.94
C ILE A 404 -9.86 0.04 22.52
N VAL A 405 -10.87 0.38 21.72
CA VAL A 405 -11.88 1.39 22.06
C VAL A 405 -13.27 0.79 22.02
N VAL A 406 -14.23 1.46 22.63
CA VAL A 406 -15.64 1.02 22.60
C VAL A 406 -16.22 1.22 21.20
N GLU A 407 -15.96 2.40 20.63
CA GLU A 407 -16.32 2.81 19.27
C GLU A 407 -15.13 3.53 18.65
N LEU A 408 -14.91 3.36 17.36
CA LEU A 408 -13.87 4.09 16.64
C LEU A 408 -14.07 5.61 16.77
N ALA A 409 -13.00 6.38 16.77
CA ALA A 409 -13.06 7.82 16.84
C ALA A 409 -13.98 8.41 15.75
N PRO A 410 -14.76 9.47 16.03
CA PRO A 410 -15.60 10.10 15.02
C PRO A 410 -14.81 10.48 13.77
N GLY A 411 -15.28 10.07 12.58
CA GLY A 411 -14.62 10.29 11.30
C GLY A 411 -13.53 9.28 10.94
N ALA A 412 -13.20 8.33 11.84
CA ALA A 412 -12.26 7.27 11.52
C ALA A 412 -12.79 6.30 10.45
N GLY A 413 -11.94 5.95 9.49
CA GLY A 413 -12.27 4.98 8.45
C GLY A 413 -12.31 3.54 8.99
N VAL A 414 -13.31 2.75 8.60
CA VAL A 414 -13.32 1.30 8.83
C VAL A 414 -12.60 0.62 7.67
N VAL A 415 -11.29 0.43 7.78
CA VAL A 415 -10.49 -0.23 6.73
C VAL A 415 -10.82 -1.71 6.68
N THR A 416 -10.86 -2.38 7.85
CA THR A 416 -11.23 -3.81 7.91
C THR A 416 -12.48 -3.97 8.75
N THR A 417 -13.55 -4.50 8.14
CA THR A 417 -14.83 -4.66 8.84
C THR A 417 -14.76 -5.76 9.89
N ARG A 418 -15.67 -5.73 10.88
CA ARG A 418 -15.79 -6.76 11.92
C ARG A 418 -16.05 -8.17 11.36
N ALA A 419 -16.56 -8.29 10.15
CA ALA A 419 -16.79 -9.57 9.49
C ALA A 419 -15.48 -10.20 8.96
N HIS A 420 -14.46 -9.40 8.64
CA HIS A 420 -13.18 -9.86 8.14
C HIS A 420 -12.18 -10.20 9.26
N VAL A 421 -12.22 -9.46 10.38
CA VAL A 421 -11.26 -9.62 11.48
C VAL A 421 -11.44 -10.95 12.21
N ARG A 422 -10.36 -11.74 12.30
CA ARG A 422 -10.37 -13.07 12.93
C ARG A 422 -9.56 -13.15 14.21
N HIS A 423 -8.32 -12.67 14.20
CA HIS A 423 -7.44 -12.61 15.37
C HIS A 423 -6.96 -11.19 15.59
N VAL A 424 -7.05 -10.73 16.81
CA VAL A 424 -6.45 -9.48 17.26
C VAL A 424 -5.40 -9.82 18.30
N VAL A 425 -4.21 -9.22 18.16
CA VAL A 425 -3.08 -9.48 19.05
C VAL A 425 -2.57 -8.19 19.65
N THR A 426 -2.45 -8.18 20.96
CA THR A 426 -1.73 -7.15 21.71
C THR A 426 -0.63 -7.81 22.54
N GLU A 427 0.16 -7.04 23.28
CA GLU A 427 1.14 -7.55 24.25
C GLU A 427 0.52 -8.36 25.40
N PHE A 428 -0.82 -8.36 25.54
CA PHE A 428 -1.58 -9.09 26.57
C PHE A 428 -2.24 -10.37 26.05
N GLY A 429 -2.05 -10.77 24.81
CA GLY A 429 -2.53 -12.04 24.25
C GLY A 429 -3.30 -11.92 22.95
N VAL A 430 -4.07 -12.97 22.64
CA VAL A 430 -4.80 -13.15 21.39
C VAL A 430 -6.31 -13.17 21.65
N ALA A 431 -7.06 -12.32 20.93
CA ALA A 431 -8.52 -12.40 20.84
C ALA A 431 -8.91 -13.07 19.52
N ALA A 432 -9.40 -14.32 19.58
CA ALA A 432 -9.97 -15.01 18.44
C ALA A 432 -11.45 -14.61 18.29
N LEU A 433 -11.80 -13.93 17.18
CA LEU A 433 -13.13 -13.31 17.00
C LEU A 433 -14.04 -14.05 16.02
N HIS A 434 -13.50 -14.99 15.25
CA HIS A 434 -14.28 -15.70 14.22
C HIS A 434 -15.36 -16.58 14.86
N GLY A 435 -16.59 -16.48 14.37
CA GLY A 435 -17.73 -17.23 14.88
C GLY A 435 -18.30 -16.75 16.23
N ARG A 436 -17.75 -15.66 16.80
CA ARG A 436 -18.20 -15.11 18.08
C ARG A 436 -19.28 -14.04 17.92
N SER A 437 -20.26 -14.04 18.83
CA SER A 437 -21.24 -12.97 18.99
C SER A 437 -20.57 -11.66 19.40
N LEU A 438 -21.28 -10.53 19.25
CA LEU A 438 -20.73 -9.22 19.67
C LEU A 438 -20.39 -9.18 21.16
N ASN A 439 -21.18 -9.85 21.99
CA ASN A 439 -20.91 -9.96 23.43
C ASN A 439 -19.60 -10.74 23.70
N GLU A 440 -19.41 -11.90 23.05
CA GLU A 440 -18.19 -12.70 23.18
C GLU A 440 -16.96 -11.96 22.63
N ARG A 441 -17.12 -11.20 21.54
CA ARG A 441 -16.09 -10.34 20.98
C ARG A 441 -15.67 -9.25 21.97
N ALA A 442 -16.64 -8.53 22.55
CA ALA A 442 -16.37 -7.49 23.53
C ALA A 442 -15.56 -8.04 24.70
N ARG A 443 -15.96 -9.22 25.26
CA ARG A 443 -15.19 -9.89 26.33
C ARG A 443 -13.77 -10.22 25.90
N ALA A 444 -13.60 -10.80 24.70
CA ALA A 444 -12.29 -11.20 24.19
C ALA A 444 -11.38 -9.96 23.95
N MET A 445 -11.94 -8.89 23.40
CA MET A 445 -11.19 -7.64 23.16
C MET A 445 -10.79 -6.95 24.47
N ILE A 446 -11.69 -6.89 25.46
CA ILE A 446 -11.38 -6.32 26.76
C ILE A 446 -10.28 -7.14 27.47
N ALA A 447 -10.28 -8.46 27.34
CA ALA A 447 -9.27 -9.31 27.95
C ALA A 447 -7.84 -9.01 27.47
N ILE A 448 -7.67 -8.61 26.21
CA ILE A 448 -6.36 -8.23 25.62
C ILE A 448 -6.10 -6.73 25.67
N ALA A 449 -7.00 -5.91 26.18
CA ALA A 449 -6.75 -4.49 26.43
C ALA A 449 -5.75 -4.28 27.57
N HIS A 450 -5.11 -3.09 27.62
CA HIS A 450 -4.26 -2.73 28.73
C HIS A 450 -5.01 -2.83 30.06
N PRO A 451 -4.43 -3.44 31.12
CA PRO A 451 -5.15 -3.66 32.38
C PRO A 451 -5.82 -2.41 32.95
N SER A 452 -5.15 -1.25 32.89
CA SER A 452 -5.70 0.03 33.36
C SER A 452 -6.91 0.56 32.58
N LYS A 453 -7.26 -0.06 31.46
CA LYS A 453 -8.38 0.33 30.58
C LYS A 453 -9.56 -0.63 30.61
N ARG A 454 -9.40 -1.82 31.21
CA ARG A 454 -10.40 -2.88 31.16
C ARG A 454 -11.69 -2.52 31.87
N ASP A 455 -11.62 -1.85 33.03
CA ASP A 455 -12.82 -1.46 33.79
C ASP A 455 -13.61 -0.39 33.04
N GLU A 456 -12.93 0.61 32.47
CA GLU A 456 -13.55 1.64 31.63
C GLU A 456 -14.26 1.01 30.42
N LEU A 457 -13.57 0.13 29.68
CA LEU A 457 -14.14 -0.57 28.54
C LEU A 457 -15.33 -1.48 28.92
N THR A 458 -15.25 -2.15 30.07
CA THR A 458 -16.31 -3.00 30.59
C THR A 458 -17.55 -2.19 30.95
N ALA A 459 -17.39 -1.06 31.65
CA ALA A 459 -18.49 -0.18 32.00
C ALA A 459 -19.20 0.38 30.75
N ALA A 460 -18.41 0.80 29.75
CA ALA A 460 -18.95 1.32 28.50
C ALA A 460 -19.65 0.22 27.67
N ALA A 461 -19.08 -0.99 27.58
CA ALA A 461 -19.70 -2.13 26.90
C ALA A 461 -21.04 -2.52 27.52
N ARG A 462 -21.18 -2.44 28.84
CA ARG A 462 -22.48 -2.65 29.54
C ARG A 462 -23.52 -1.61 29.14
N LYS A 463 -23.14 -0.33 29.04
CA LYS A 463 -24.07 0.74 28.58
C LYS A 463 -24.59 0.46 27.17
N LEU A 464 -23.77 -0.14 26.31
CA LEU A 464 -24.13 -0.54 24.94
C LEU A 464 -24.84 -1.90 24.87
N ARG A 465 -25.09 -2.56 26.00
CA ARG A 465 -25.68 -3.91 26.10
C ARG A 465 -24.87 -4.99 25.34
N LEU A 466 -23.55 -4.81 25.27
CA LEU A 466 -22.60 -5.78 24.75
C LEU A 466 -22.00 -6.67 25.83
N LEU A 467 -22.32 -6.41 27.10
CA LEU A 467 -21.96 -7.24 28.27
C LEU A 467 -23.15 -7.31 29.24
#